data_823c80ed7caf65e8a20f47dad6bf98bc
#
_entry.id   823c80ed7caf65e8a20f47dad6bf98bc
#
_cell.length_a   1.000
_cell.length_b   1.000
_cell.length_c   1.000
_cell.angle_alpha   90.00
_cell.angle_beta   90.00
_cell.angle_gamma   90.00
#
_symmetry.space_group_name_H-M   'P 1'
#
loop_
_entity.id
_entity.type
_entity.pdbx_description
1 polymer ?
#
loop_
_entity_poly.entity_id
_entity_poly.type
_entity_poly.pdbx_seq_one_letter_code
_entity_poly.pdbx_strand_id
1 'polypeptide(L)'
;MAKKKVQEKNQQQLNELEQERYRILKKKTIKELIAPSGIDASNIDHLEIISDTTRYARSFFVSSLPRMCTFPELFRDMYLFGDINTSIYINPIPEARSQTELNRTINQLETERIVAADRGNINRESIITQKRLEAEELRDEIAAGFNKLFEATIVATLFAYNMQSLDAYSKLLATEMSKNLVGIKSAWAIQEEAFKSNVPLMRNSINKSHTFDRGSMASVFPFTTSEVGHLSRNTFRI
;
A
#
# COMPACT_ATOMS: atom_id res chain seq x y z
N MET A 1 31.43 -5.15 47.88
CA MET A 1 30.22 -4.63 48.51
C MET A 1 29.41 -3.65 47.61
N ALA A 2 30.04 -2.73 46.90
CA ALA A 2 29.31 -1.74 46.07
C ALA A 2 28.49 -2.32 44.91
N LYS A 3 29.00 -3.32 44.17
CA LYS A 3 28.27 -3.97 43.06
C LYS A 3 26.98 -4.68 43.49
N LYS A 4 26.96 -5.28 44.69
CA LYS A 4 25.79 -5.96 45.23
C LYS A 4 24.67 -4.99 45.57
N LYS A 5 24.98 -3.83 46.14
CA LYS A 5 24.01 -2.77 46.46
C LYS A 5 23.41 -2.13 45.20
N VAL A 6 24.16 -2.05 44.11
CA VAL A 6 23.65 -1.52 42.83
C VAL A 6 22.69 -2.52 42.18
N GLN A 7 22.95 -3.81 42.23
CA GLN A 7 22.05 -4.85 41.70
C GLN A 7 20.77 -4.94 42.52
N GLU A 8 20.83 -4.86 43.84
CA GLU A 8 19.65 -4.85 44.71
C GLU A 8 18.76 -3.62 44.45
N LYS A 9 19.39 -2.45 44.24
CA LYS A 9 18.65 -1.22 43.93
C LYS A 9 17.95 -1.25 42.55
N ASN A 10 18.62 -1.82 41.54
CA ASN A 10 18.04 -2.01 40.20
C ASN A 10 16.89 -3.03 40.24
N GLN A 11 17.00 -4.08 41.04
CA GLN A 11 15.97 -5.09 41.18
C GLN A 11 14.73 -4.56 41.92
N GLN A 12 14.95 -3.69 42.92
CA GLN A 12 13.86 -3.00 43.59
C GLN A 12 13.11 -2.03 42.67
N GLN A 13 13.82 -1.26 41.86
CA GLN A 13 13.22 -0.36 40.88
C GLN A 13 12.44 -1.13 39.78
N LEU A 14 12.94 -2.29 39.34
CA LEU A 14 12.22 -3.14 38.40
C LEU A 14 10.91 -3.66 39.01
N ASN A 15 10.96 -4.12 40.25
CA ASN A 15 9.78 -4.62 40.94
C ASN A 15 8.74 -3.52 41.21
N GLU A 16 9.17 -2.30 41.52
CA GLU A 16 8.27 -1.14 41.66
C GLU A 16 7.59 -0.79 40.35
N LEU A 17 8.34 -0.76 39.25
CA LEU A 17 7.79 -0.52 37.90
C LEU A 17 6.80 -1.62 37.47
N GLU A 18 7.10 -2.88 37.77
CA GLU A 18 6.18 -3.99 37.47
C GLU A 18 4.89 -3.91 38.29
N GLN A 19 5.00 -3.56 39.57
CA GLN A 19 3.83 -3.36 40.43
C GLN A 19 2.98 -2.17 39.98
N GLU A 20 3.60 -1.10 39.54
CA GLU A 20 2.92 0.08 39.01
C GLU A 20 2.21 -0.22 37.69
N ARG A 21 2.87 -0.92 36.77
CA ARG A 21 2.24 -1.46 35.54
C ARG A 21 1.05 -2.37 35.86
N TYR A 22 1.20 -3.27 36.83
CA TYR A 22 0.11 -4.17 37.26
C TYR A 22 -1.08 -3.41 37.84
N ARG A 23 -0.84 -2.35 38.62
CA ARG A 23 -1.89 -1.46 39.16
C ARG A 23 -2.61 -0.70 38.04
N ILE A 24 -1.89 -0.22 37.07
CA ILE A 24 -2.44 0.50 35.90
C ILE A 24 -3.29 -0.46 35.05
N LEU A 25 -2.78 -1.66 34.77
CA LEU A 25 -3.49 -2.69 33.99
C LEU A 25 -4.78 -3.16 34.71
N LYS A 26 -4.75 -3.29 36.01
CA LYS A 26 -5.93 -3.73 36.78
C LYS A 26 -7.06 -2.70 36.87
N LYS A 27 -6.76 -1.42 36.59
CA LYS A 27 -7.75 -0.33 36.58
C LYS A 27 -8.32 -0.07 35.18
N LYS A 28 -7.67 -0.54 34.09
CA LYS A 28 -8.14 -0.34 32.73
C LYS A 28 -9.14 -1.44 32.33
N THR A 29 -10.18 -1.04 31.63
CA THR A 29 -11.07 -1.99 30.97
C THR A 29 -10.36 -2.64 29.80
N ILE A 30 -10.79 -3.85 29.37
CA ILE A 30 -10.23 -4.54 28.20
C ILE A 30 -10.26 -3.63 26.96
N LYS A 31 -11.30 -2.80 26.84
CA LYS A 31 -11.42 -1.83 25.74
C LYS A 31 -10.29 -0.79 25.76
N GLU A 32 -9.94 -0.27 26.93
CA GLU A 32 -8.86 0.72 27.09
C GLU A 32 -7.46 0.12 26.92
N LEU A 33 -7.33 -1.20 27.03
CA LEU A 33 -6.06 -1.92 26.78
C LEU A 33 -5.83 -2.20 25.30
N ILE A 34 -6.92 -2.37 24.52
CA ILE A 34 -6.84 -2.78 23.11
C ILE A 34 -6.96 -1.56 22.19
N ALA A 35 -7.81 -0.59 22.52
CA ALA A 35 -8.03 0.59 21.72
C ALA A 35 -7.09 1.74 22.11
N PRO A 36 -6.60 2.53 21.14
CA PRO A 36 -5.90 3.77 21.45
C PRO A 36 -6.84 4.75 22.18
N SER A 37 -6.29 5.62 23.02
CA SER A 37 -7.03 6.64 23.75
C SER A 37 -7.64 7.69 22.82
N GLY A 38 -6.99 7.91 21.67
CA GLY A 38 -7.47 8.80 20.60
C GLY A 38 -6.60 8.72 19.36
N ILE A 39 -7.11 9.27 18.28
CA ILE A 39 -6.36 9.49 17.04
C ILE A 39 -6.52 10.97 16.71
N ASP A 40 -5.39 11.69 16.68
CA ASP A 40 -5.35 13.07 16.23
C ASP A 40 -5.06 13.13 14.74
N ALA A 41 -5.98 13.71 13.99
CA ALA A 41 -5.92 13.91 12.55
C ALA A 41 -5.79 15.38 12.15
N SER A 42 -5.41 16.25 13.09
CA SER A 42 -5.27 17.70 12.81
C SER A 42 -4.08 18.02 11.89
N ASN A 43 -3.10 17.14 11.85
CA ASN A 43 -1.95 17.28 10.97
C ASN A 43 -2.27 16.83 9.54
N ILE A 44 -1.78 17.57 8.56
CA ILE A 44 -2.11 17.38 7.13
C ILE A 44 -1.38 16.15 6.54
N ASP A 45 -0.20 15.80 7.09
CA ASP A 45 0.73 14.84 6.51
C ASP A 45 0.90 13.54 7.31
N HIS A 46 0.36 13.48 8.53
CA HIS A 46 0.40 12.31 9.40
C HIS A 46 -0.74 12.31 10.40
N LEU A 47 -0.93 11.19 11.09
CA LEU A 47 -1.82 11.00 12.21
C LEU A 47 -1.01 10.71 13.46
N GLU A 48 -1.51 11.14 14.61
CA GLU A 48 -0.96 10.77 15.91
C GLU A 48 -1.92 9.80 16.61
N ILE A 49 -1.45 8.60 16.89
CA ILE A 49 -2.21 7.57 17.60
C ILE A 49 -1.80 7.65 19.06
N ILE A 50 -2.69 8.20 19.87
CA ILE A 50 -2.46 8.47 21.28
C ILE A 50 -2.85 7.21 22.08
N SER A 51 -1.86 6.61 22.72
CA SER A 51 -1.97 5.46 23.61
C SER A 51 -0.99 5.65 24.78
N ASP A 52 -0.66 4.59 25.49
CA ASP A 52 0.41 4.66 26.52
C ASP A 52 1.75 5.11 25.89
N THR A 53 1.96 4.79 24.63
CA THR A 53 3.07 5.31 23.81
C THR A 53 2.46 5.92 22.54
N THR A 54 2.71 7.21 22.31
CA THR A 54 2.26 7.86 21.07
C THR A 54 2.98 7.27 19.87
N ARG A 55 2.22 6.93 18.83
CA ARG A 55 2.74 6.47 17.55
C ARG A 55 2.30 7.42 16.44
N TYR A 56 3.19 7.63 15.50
CA TYR A 56 2.93 8.42 14.30
C TYR A 56 2.61 7.50 13.14
N ALA A 57 1.60 7.85 12.37
CA ALA A 57 1.16 7.07 11.21
C ALA A 57 1.09 7.97 9.98
N ARG A 58 1.60 7.49 8.84
CA ARG A 58 1.49 8.17 7.55
C ARG A 58 0.98 7.21 6.51
N SER A 59 -0.10 7.59 5.87
CA SER A 59 -0.74 6.80 4.83
C SER A 59 -0.27 7.23 3.44
N PHE A 60 -0.12 6.24 2.57
CA PHE A 60 0.31 6.36 1.19
C PHE A 60 -0.68 5.65 0.28
N PHE A 61 -0.74 6.07 -0.97
CA PHE A 61 -1.43 5.35 -2.02
C PHE A 61 -0.53 5.23 -3.24
N VAL A 62 -0.77 4.21 -4.04
CA VAL A 62 -0.08 4.04 -5.32
C VAL A 62 -0.58 5.10 -6.29
N SER A 63 0.33 5.89 -6.84
CA SER A 63 0.02 7.02 -7.75
C SER A 63 0.34 6.74 -9.20
N SER A 64 1.31 5.85 -9.46
CA SER A 64 1.67 5.42 -10.80
C SER A 64 2.23 4.00 -10.78
N LEU A 65 2.04 3.32 -11.90
CA LEU A 65 2.46 1.94 -12.13
C LEU A 65 3.39 1.88 -13.34
N PRO A 66 4.27 0.87 -13.42
CA PRO A 66 5.03 0.61 -14.63
C PRO A 66 4.06 0.26 -15.77
N ARG A 67 4.50 0.51 -17.01
CA ARG A 67 3.69 0.23 -18.20
C ARG A 67 3.31 -1.25 -18.33
N MET A 68 4.18 -2.13 -17.88
CA MET A 68 3.96 -3.58 -17.87
C MET A 68 4.19 -4.10 -16.44
N CYS A 69 3.17 -4.70 -15.86
CA CYS A 69 3.22 -5.33 -14.54
C CYS A 69 3.41 -6.84 -14.70
N THR A 70 4.56 -7.25 -15.26
CA THR A 70 4.86 -8.67 -15.51
C THR A 70 5.66 -9.33 -14.40
N PHE A 71 6.18 -8.56 -13.47
CA PHE A 71 6.96 -9.09 -12.35
C PHE A 71 6.04 -9.64 -11.28
N PRO A 72 6.18 -10.90 -10.87
CA PRO A 72 5.52 -11.37 -9.67
C PRO A 72 6.00 -10.54 -8.47
N GLU A 73 5.11 -10.35 -7.50
CA GLU A 73 5.43 -9.61 -6.27
C GLU A 73 5.82 -8.13 -6.49
N LEU A 74 5.16 -7.43 -7.41
CA LEU A 74 5.43 -6.02 -7.73
C LEU A 74 5.48 -5.11 -6.47
N PHE A 75 4.71 -5.42 -5.45
CA PHE A 75 4.62 -4.68 -4.20
C PHE A 75 5.30 -5.36 -3.01
N ARG A 76 6.16 -6.36 -3.24
CA ARG A 76 6.84 -7.11 -2.19
C ARG A 76 7.54 -6.21 -1.19
N ASP A 77 8.30 -5.23 -1.68
CA ASP A 77 9.05 -4.32 -0.82
C ASP A 77 8.13 -3.49 0.08
N MET A 78 6.92 -3.18 -0.37
CA MET A 78 5.91 -2.50 0.45
C MET A 78 5.34 -3.43 1.52
N TYR A 79 5.05 -4.69 1.19
CA TYR A 79 4.47 -5.64 2.15
C TYR A 79 5.44 -6.06 3.25
N LEU A 80 6.74 -6.08 2.95
CA LEU A 80 7.79 -6.49 3.88
C LEU A 80 8.45 -5.30 4.60
N PHE A 81 7.99 -4.08 4.34
CA PHE A 81 8.60 -2.87 4.86
C PHE A 81 8.21 -2.59 6.31
N GLY A 82 8.99 -3.14 7.26
CA GLY A 82 8.88 -2.77 8.68
C GLY A 82 7.45 -2.82 9.26
N ASP A 83 7.06 -1.76 9.98
CA ASP A 83 5.74 -1.64 10.60
C ASP A 83 4.78 -0.91 9.64
N ILE A 84 4.23 -1.66 8.71
CA ILE A 84 3.34 -1.17 7.66
C ILE A 84 2.08 -2.05 7.57
N ASN A 85 0.95 -1.40 7.41
CA ASN A 85 -0.30 -2.06 7.03
C ASN A 85 -0.62 -1.74 5.58
N THR A 86 -1.01 -2.73 4.81
CA THR A 86 -1.39 -2.55 3.40
C THR A 86 -2.78 -3.12 3.16
N SER A 87 -3.61 -2.35 2.47
CA SER A 87 -4.93 -2.75 2.01
C SER A 87 -5.02 -2.64 0.50
N ILE A 88 -5.57 -3.67 -0.12
CA ILE A 88 -5.79 -3.74 -1.56
C ILE A 88 -7.28 -3.94 -1.80
N TYR A 89 -7.91 -2.97 -2.45
CA TYR A 89 -9.30 -3.02 -2.87
C TYR A 89 -9.35 -3.42 -4.34
N ILE A 90 -9.98 -4.52 -4.65
CA ILE A 90 -10.07 -5.07 -6.00
C ILE A 90 -11.53 -5.15 -6.40
N ASN A 91 -11.91 -4.39 -7.42
CA ASN A 91 -13.25 -4.37 -7.97
C ASN A 91 -13.20 -4.86 -9.42
N PRO A 92 -13.85 -5.98 -9.77
CA PRO A 92 -13.94 -6.40 -11.15
C PRO A 92 -14.81 -5.43 -11.95
N ILE A 93 -14.33 -5.00 -13.13
CA ILE A 93 -15.09 -4.14 -14.03
C ILE A 93 -16.01 -5.03 -14.86
N PRO A 94 -17.33 -4.71 -14.97
CA PRO A 94 -18.24 -5.43 -15.85
C PRO A 94 -17.76 -5.38 -17.29
N GLU A 95 -17.92 -6.47 -18.04
CA GLU A 95 -17.44 -6.60 -19.42
C GLU A 95 -17.95 -5.49 -20.35
N ALA A 96 -19.24 -5.19 -20.28
CA ALA A 96 -19.84 -4.12 -21.08
C ALA A 96 -19.20 -2.75 -20.84
N ARG A 97 -18.85 -2.44 -19.58
CA ARG A 97 -18.13 -1.22 -19.23
C ARG A 97 -16.71 -1.24 -19.76
N SER A 98 -16.01 -2.37 -19.59
CA SER A 98 -14.64 -2.56 -20.10
C SER A 98 -14.57 -2.34 -21.60
N GLN A 99 -15.50 -2.93 -22.36
CA GLN A 99 -15.58 -2.76 -23.82
C GLN A 99 -15.88 -1.30 -24.21
N THR A 100 -16.76 -0.62 -23.49
CA THR A 100 -17.09 0.79 -23.76
C THR A 100 -15.88 1.69 -23.51
N GLU A 101 -15.16 1.49 -22.41
CA GLU A 101 -13.96 2.28 -22.08
C GLU A 101 -12.83 2.03 -23.08
N LEU A 102 -12.59 0.77 -23.47
CA LEU A 102 -11.58 0.43 -24.48
C LEU A 102 -11.93 0.99 -25.85
N ASN A 103 -13.18 0.89 -26.30
CA ASN A 103 -13.60 1.49 -27.56
C ASN A 103 -13.40 3.02 -27.58
N ARG A 104 -13.68 3.68 -26.45
CA ARG A 104 -13.41 5.11 -26.31
C ARG A 104 -11.91 5.41 -26.40
N THR A 105 -11.08 4.62 -25.75
CA THR A 105 -9.61 4.77 -25.80
C THR A 105 -9.08 4.54 -27.20
N ILE A 106 -9.56 3.51 -27.92
CA ILE A 106 -9.16 3.21 -29.29
C ILE A 106 -9.51 4.39 -30.21
N ASN A 107 -10.73 4.94 -30.09
CA ASN A 107 -11.14 6.11 -30.88
C ASN A 107 -10.31 7.36 -30.58
N GLN A 108 -9.93 7.59 -29.31
CA GLN A 108 -9.03 8.68 -28.94
C GLN A 108 -7.64 8.51 -29.55
N LEU A 109 -7.07 7.30 -29.44
CA LEU A 109 -5.76 6.98 -30.03
C LEU A 109 -5.78 7.12 -31.56
N GLU A 110 -6.85 6.72 -32.24
CA GLU A 110 -6.99 6.91 -33.68
C GLU A 110 -7.02 8.40 -34.07
N THR A 111 -7.74 9.22 -33.30
CA THR A 111 -7.76 10.67 -33.50
C THR A 111 -6.37 11.28 -33.28
N GLU A 112 -5.68 10.86 -32.23
CA GLU A 112 -4.30 11.32 -31.98
C GLU A 112 -3.33 10.88 -33.08
N ARG A 113 -3.50 9.69 -33.62
CA ARG A 113 -2.68 9.16 -34.73
C ARG A 113 -2.83 10.04 -35.99
N ILE A 114 -4.06 10.37 -36.34
CA ILE A 114 -4.35 11.24 -37.52
C ILE A 114 -3.66 12.60 -37.31
N VAL A 115 -3.81 13.22 -36.13
CA VAL A 115 -3.15 14.51 -35.82
C VAL A 115 -1.62 14.41 -35.88
N ALA A 116 -1.05 13.27 -35.42
CA ALA A 116 0.39 13.06 -35.48
C ALA A 116 0.89 12.89 -36.93
N ALA A 117 0.13 12.16 -37.77
CA ALA A 117 0.41 11.98 -39.17
C ALA A 117 0.37 13.32 -39.94
N ASP A 118 -0.68 14.14 -39.72
CA ASP A 118 -0.86 15.46 -40.34
C ASP A 118 0.32 16.41 -39.99
N ARG A 119 0.89 16.25 -38.79
CA ARG A 119 2.08 17.02 -38.38
C ARG A 119 3.40 16.42 -38.80
N GLY A 120 3.42 15.32 -39.54
CA GLY A 120 4.62 14.63 -40.00
C GLY A 120 5.47 14.02 -38.87
N ASN A 121 4.90 13.77 -37.68
CA ASN A 121 5.64 13.22 -36.54
C ASN A 121 5.57 11.69 -36.53
N ILE A 122 6.40 11.07 -37.40
CA ILE A 122 6.43 9.61 -37.62
C ILE A 122 6.68 8.81 -36.33
N ASN A 123 7.57 9.28 -35.45
CA ASN A 123 7.89 8.58 -34.22
C ASN A 123 6.66 8.53 -33.29
N ARG A 124 5.95 9.65 -33.18
CA ARG A 124 4.74 9.72 -32.35
C ARG A 124 3.61 8.88 -32.94
N GLU A 125 3.42 8.90 -34.23
CA GLU A 125 2.45 8.09 -34.95
C GLU A 125 2.70 6.60 -34.72
N SER A 126 3.95 6.12 -34.81
CA SER A 126 4.31 4.72 -34.55
C SER A 126 3.95 4.29 -33.12
N ILE A 127 4.28 5.12 -32.10
CA ILE A 127 3.96 4.84 -30.69
C ILE A 127 2.44 4.77 -30.46
N ILE A 128 1.69 5.68 -31.05
CA ILE A 128 0.22 5.71 -30.91
C ILE A 128 -0.39 4.50 -31.62
N THR A 129 0.09 4.13 -32.78
CA THR A 129 -0.37 2.94 -33.53
C THR A 129 -0.16 1.68 -32.70
N GLN A 130 1.00 1.52 -32.06
CA GLN A 130 1.26 0.38 -31.20
C GLN A 130 0.29 0.34 -30.00
N LYS A 131 0.08 1.47 -29.32
CA LYS A 131 -0.88 1.55 -28.21
C LYS A 131 -2.30 1.21 -28.63
N ARG A 132 -2.71 1.61 -29.84
CA ARG A 132 -4.03 1.30 -30.39
C ARG A 132 -4.17 -0.21 -30.60
N LEU A 133 -3.18 -0.86 -31.23
CA LEU A 133 -3.19 -2.30 -31.44
C LEU A 133 -3.25 -3.08 -30.11
N GLU A 134 -2.46 -2.68 -29.11
CA GLU A 134 -2.51 -3.28 -27.76
C GLU A 134 -3.91 -3.14 -27.13
N ALA A 135 -4.58 -2.00 -27.32
CA ALA A 135 -5.94 -1.78 -26.81
C ALA A 135 -7.00 -2.59 -27.56
N GLU A 136 -6.85 -2.78 -28.87
CA GLU A 136 -7.71 -3.64 -29.69
C GLU A 136 -7.57 -5.11 -29.29
N GLU A 137 -6.34 -5.60 -29.12
CA GLU A 137 -6.06 -6.97 -28.68
C GLU A 137 -6.68 -7.22 -27.31
N LEU A 138 -6.48 -6.33 -26.34
CA LEU A 138 -7.06 -6.45 -25.00
C LEU A 138 -8.62 -6.46 -25.05
N ARG A 139 -9.23 -5.63 -25.91
CA ARG A 139 -10.69 -5.63 -26.13
C ARG A 139 -11.16 -6.97 -26.65
N ASP A 140 -10.46 -7.54 -27.63
CA ASP A 140 -10.84 -8.79 -28.28
C ASP A 140 -10.64 -9.98 -27.30
N GLU A 141 -9.61 -9.98 -26.47
CA GLU A 141 -9.40 -10.94 -25.39
C GLU A 141 -10.54 -10.89 -24.36
N ILE A 142 -11.01 -9.67 -24.00
CA ILE A 142 -12.14 -9.52 -23.07
C ILE A 142 -13.42 -10.02 -23.72
N ALA A 143 -13.68 -9.71 -24.98
CA ALA A 143 -14.85 -10.19 -25.72
C ALA A 143 -14.87 -11.72 -25.86
N ALA A 144 -13.70 -12.34 -25.98
CA ALA A 144 -13.54 -13.80 -26.01
C ALA A 144 -13.57 -14.46 -24.61
N GLY A 145 -13.62 -13.68 -23.52
CA GLY A 145 -13.62 -14.17 -22.15
C GLY A 145 -12.23 -14.63 -21.62
N PHE A 146 -11.16 -14.40 -22.37
CA PHE A 146 -9.81 -14.77 -21.96
C PHE A 146 -9.20 -13.78 -20.96
N ASN A 147 -9.64 -12.53 -20.98
CA ASN A 147 -9.14 -11.48 -20.07
C ASN A 147 -10.29 -10.76 -19.36
N LYS A 148 -9.96 -10.01 -18.30
CA LYS A 148 -10.90 -9.21 -17.53
C LYS A 148 -10.19 -8.03 -16.92
N LEU A 149 -10.84 -6.88 -16.86
CA LEU A 149 -10.31 -5.70 -16.19
C LEU A 149 -10.76 -5.63 -14.74
N PHE A 150 -9.86 -5.12 -13.92
CA PHE A 150 -10.07 -4.87 -12.50
C PHE A 150 -9.67 -3.45 -12.18
N GLU A 151 -10.44 -2.83 -11.34
CA GLU A 151 -10.11 -1.54 -10.72
C GLU A 151 -9.51 -1.84 -9.35
N ALA A 152 -8.24 -1.49 -9.12
CA ALA A 152 -7.59 -1.71 -7.84
C ALA A 152 -7.09 -0.41 -7.21
N THR A 153 -7.36 -0.26 -5.91
CA THR A 153 -6.82 0.80 -5.06
C THR A 153 -5.90 0.17 -4.04
N ILE A 154 -4.66 0.63 -3.98
CA ILE A 154 -3.64 0.12 -3.05
C ILE A 154 -3.25 1.24 -2.11
N VAL A 155 -3.46 1.01 -0.82
CA VAL A 155 -3.21 1.95 0.27
C VAL A 155 -2.30 1.29 1.29
N ALA A 156 -1.32 2.02 1.78
CA ALA A 156 -0.42 1.56 2.82
C ALA A 156 -0.32 2.60 3.93
N THR A 157 -0.26 2.18 5.18
CA THR A 157 -0.02 3.05 6.33
C THR A 157 1.22 2.59 7.08
N LEU A 158 2.20 3.47 7.14
CA LEU A 158 3.47 3.28 7.83
C LEU A 158 3.37 3.84 9.25
N PHE A 159 3.89 3.10 10.22
CA PHE A 159 3.90 3.50 11.63
C PHE A 159 5.33 3.70 12.14
N ALA A 160 5.50 4.67 13.02
CA ALA A 160 6.76 4.93 13.71
C ALA A 160 6.52 5.48 15.12
N TYR A 161 7.52 5.37 15.99
CA TYR A 161 7.46 5.89 17.36
C TYR A 161 7.90 7.36 17.48
N ASN A 162 8.52 7.91 16.44
CA ASN A 162 8.91 9.31 16.40
C ASN A 162 8.84 9.85 14.96
N MET A 163 8.71 11.16 14.85
CA MET A 163 8.52 11.84 13.57
C MET A 163 9.73 11.72 12.65
N GLN A 164 10.95 11.76 13.20
CA GLN A 164 12.18 11.64 12.42
C GLN A 164 12.27 10.26 11.74
N SER A 165 11.93 9.19 12.48
CA SER A 165 11.87 7.84 11.91
C SER A 165 10.77 7.71 10.87
N LEU A 166 9.60 8.32 11.09
CA LEU A 166 8.51 8.33 10.12
C LEU A 166 8.94 8.97 8.80
N ASP A 167 9.63 10.10 8.86
CA ASP A 167 10.14 10.80 7.67
C ASP A 167 11.23 9.99 6.95
N ALA A 168 12.16 9.40 7.70
CA ALA A 168 13.21 8.57 7.14
C ALA A 168 12.63 7.32 6.45
N TYR A 169 11.72 6.61 7.10
CA TYR A 169 11.07 5.43 6.55
C TYR A 169 10.15 5.76 5.37
N SER A 170 9.48 6.90 5.39
CA SER A 170 8.66 7.37 4.28
C SER A 170 9.48 7.58 3.00
N LYS A 171 10.65 8.20 3.14
CA LYS A 171 11.59 8.41 2.02
C LYS A 171 12.18 7.09 1.52
N LEU A 172 12.56 6.21 2.45
CA LEU A 172 13.10 4.90 2.10
C LEU A 172 12.07 4.07 1.35
N LEU A 173 10.83 3.99 1.84
CA LEU A 173 9.73 3.28 1.18
C LEU A 173 9.51 3.82 -0.25
N ALA A 174 9.47 5.15 -0.42
CA ALA A 174 9.30 5.75 -1.74
C ALA A 174 10.47 5.40 -2.68
N THR A 175 11.70 5.32 -2.16
CA THR A 175 12.88 4.95 -2.93
C THR A 175 12.83 3.47 -3.34
N GLU A 176 12.47 2.57 -2.42
CA GLU A 176 12.36 1.13 -2.72
C GLU A 176 11.28 0.89 -3.79
N MET A 177 10.11 1.49 -3.64
CA MET A 177 9.02 1.35 -4.63
C MET A 177 9.41 1.92 -6.01
N SER A 178 10.18 3.00 -6.04
CA SER A 178 10.67 3.59 -7.29
C SER A 178 11.61 2.69 -8.08
N LYS A 179 12.33 1.76 -7.42
CA LYS A 179 13.16 0.76 -8.10
C LYS A 179 12.32 -0.15 -9.01
N ASN A 180 11.11 -0.44 -8.60
CA ASN A 180 10.14 -1.24 -9.35
C ASN A 180 9.26 -0.37 -10.28
N LEU A 181 9.63 0.90 -10.49
CA LEU A 181 8.87 1.88 -11.27
C LEU A 181 7.44 2.12 -10.72
N VAL A 182 7.22 1.81 -9.47
CA VAL A 182 5.96 2.09 -8.76
C VAL A 182 6.08 3.41 -8.03
N GLY A 183 5.25 4.36 -8.39
CA GLY A 183 5.17 5.64 -7.69
C GLY A 183 4.16 5.55 -6.55
N ILE A 184 4.60 5.91 -5.34
CA ILE A 184 3.72 6.10 -4.20
C ILE A 184 3.70 7.58 -3.80
N LYS A 185 2.57 8.03 -3.28
CA LYS A 185 2.41 9.40 -2.75
C LYS A 185 1.82 9.33 -1.36
N SER A 186 2.31 10.20 -0.48
CA SER A 186 1.64 10.44 0.79
C SER A 186 0.23 10.99 0.55
N ALA A 187 -0.72 10.51 1.34
CA ALA A 187 -2.11 10.97 1.31
C ALA A 187 -2.24 12.36 1.98
N TRP A 188 -1.46 13.33 1.50
CA TRP A 188 -1.44 14.69 2.01
C TRP A 188 -2.84 15.31 1.99
N ALA A 189 -3.26 15.91 3.09
CA ALA A 189 -4.58 16.48 3.34
C ALA A 189 -5.77 15.49 3.38
N ILE A 190 -5.53 14.20 3.16
CA ILE A 190 -6.53 13.12 3.22
C ILE A 190 -6.01 11.92 4.04
N GLN A 191 -5.20 12.20 5.07
CA GLN A 191 -4.59 11.16 5.91
C GLN A 191 -5.63 10.34 6.67
N GLU A 192 -6.68 10.98 7.15
CA GLU A 192 -7.76 10.32 7.88
C GLU A 192 -8.52 9.33 7.00
N GLU A 193 -8.89 9.74 5.77
CA GLU A 193 -9.58 8.90 4.81
C GLU A 193 -8.70 7.73 4.35
N ALA A 194 -7.41 8.00 4.15
CA ALA A 194 -6.43 6.99 3.79
C ALA A 194 -6.25 5.97 4.90
N PHE A 195 -6.12 6.42 6.13
CA PHE A 195 -6.03 5.56 7.30
C PHE A 195 -7.30 4.71 7.47
N LYS A 196 -8.48 5.32 7.37
CA LYS A 196 -9.76 4.59 7.42
C LYS A 196 -9.90 3.53 6.31
N SER A 197 -9.31 3.80 5.15
CA SER A 197 -9.24 2.82 4.06
C SER A 197 -8.27 1.69 4.36
N ASN A 198 -7.32 1.86 5.27
CA ASN A 198 -6.36 0.82 5.63
C ASN A 198 -6.77 0.00 6.87
N VAL A 199 -7.74 0.48 7.63
CA VAL A 199 -8.34 -0.30 8.71
C VAL A 199 -9.33 -1.31 8.11
N PRO A 200 -9.50 -2.54 8.70
CA PRO A 200 -10.35 -3.60 8.14
C PRO A 200 -11.86 -3.29 8.25
N LEU A 201 -12.26 -2.10 7.81
CA LEU A 201 -13.66 -1.64 7.72
C LEU A 201 -14.27 -1.91 6.34
N MET A 202 -13.52 -2.49 5.42
CA MET A 202 -13.90 -2.76 4.02
C MET A 202 -14.43 -1.50 3.27
N ARG A 203 -13.93 -0.32 3.65
CA ARG A 203 -14.34 0.96 3.07
C ARG A 203 -13.17 1.62 2.37
N ASN A 204 -13.25 1.72 1.03
CA ASN A 204 -12.32 2.54 0.26
C ASN A 204 -12.83 3.99 0.23
N SER A 205 -12.15 4.88 0.94
CA SER A 205 -12.45 6.32 0.98
C SER A 205 -11.55 7.13 0.03
N ILE A 206 -10.54 6.47 -0.57
CA ILE A 206 -9.62 7.08 -1.53
C ILE A 206 -10.04 6.69 -2.93
N ASN A 207 -10.50 7.65 -3.73
CA ASN A 207 -10.82 7.46 -5.16
C ASN A 207 -9.54 7.53 -6.02
N LYS A 208 -8.55 6.66 -5.75
CA LYS A 208 -7.28 6.56 -6.49
C LYS A 208 -7.09 5.12 -6.96
N SER A 209 -7.91 4.72 -7.91
CA SER A 209 -7.85 3.40 -8.51
C SER A 209 -6.98 3.38 -9.78
N HIS A 210 -6.42 2.22 -10.06
CA HIS A 210 -5.72 1.90 -11.29
C HIS A 210 -6.40 0.71 -11.96
N THR A 211 -6.44 0.72 -13.28
CA THR A 211 -6.98 -0.41 -14.03
C THR A 211 -5.89 -1.43 -14.30
N PHE A 212 -6.19 -2.68 -13.98
CA PHE A 212 -5.34 -3.84 -14.22
C PHE A 212 -6.07 -4.84 -15.10
N ASP A 213 -5.34 -5.47 -16.00
CA ASP A 213 -5.79 -6.69 -16.64
C ASP A 213 -5.53 -7.91 -15.73
N ARG A 214 -5.99 -9.08 -16.12
CA ARG A 214 -5.84 -10.32 -15.36
C ARG A 214 -4.37 -10.64 -15.04
N GLY A 215 -3.47 -10.48 -16.02
CA GLY A 215 -2.04 -10.76 -15.86
C GLY A 215 -1.37 -9.81 -14.88
N SER A 216 -1.59 -8.51 -15.06
CA SER A 216 -1.07 -7.48 -14.17
C SER A 216 -1.65 -7.60 -12.76
N MET A 217 -2.92 -7.99 -12.62
CA MET A 217 -3.53 -8.19 -11.30
C MET A 217 -2.87 -9.35 -10.52
N ALA A 218 -2.43 -10.39 -11.22
CA ALA A 218 -1.71 -11.48 -10.59
C ALA A 218 -0.37 -11.03 -9.97
N SER A 219 0.29 -10.02 -10.52
CA SER A 219 1.54 -9.48 -9.99
C SER A 219 1.38 -8.71 -8.67
N VAL A 220 0.15 -8.29 -8.36
CA VAL A 220 -0.20 -7.60 -7.10
C VAL A 220 -0.39 -8.57 -5.94
N PHE A 221 -0.53 -9.88 -6.22
CA PHE A 221 -0.82 -10.89 -5.20
C PHE A 221 0.36 -11.03 -4.20
N PRO A 222 0.12 -10.85 -2.88
CA PRO A 222 1.21 -10.72 -1.89
C PRO A 222 1.79 -12.05 -1.41
N PHE A 223 1.25 -13.20 -1.83
CA PHE A 223 1.62 -14.52 -1.30
C PHE A 223 2.38 -15.40 -2.30
N THR A 224 2.76 -14.86 -3.44
CA THR A 224 3.64 -15.55 -4.38
C THR A 224 5.08 -15.30 -3.99
N THR A 225 5.78 -16.29 -3.51
CA THR A 225 7.21 -16.23 -3.29
C THR A 225 7.88 -17.23 -4.23
N SER A 226 8.94 -16.80 -4.89
CA SER A 226 9.83 -17.67 -5.65
C SER A 226 10.74 -18.48 -4.74
N GLU A 227 10.80 -18.13 -3.47
CA GLU A 227 11.52 -18.89 -2.46
C GLU A 227 10.64 -20.02 -1.95
N VAL A 228 11.01 -21.25 -2.25
CA VAL A 228 10.54 -22.42 -1.51
C VAL A 228 11.09 -22.24 -0.11
N GLY A 229 10.26 -21.69 0.78
CA GLY A 229 10.67 -21.40 2.14
C GLY A 229 11.21 -22.64 2.79
N HIS A 230 12.49 -22.68 3.11
CA HIS A 230 12.98 -23.56 4.13
C HIS A 230 12.33 -23.13 5.44
N LEU A 231 11.17 -23.73 5.74
CA LEU A 231 10.62 -23.72 7.09
C LEU A 231 11.69 -24.32 7.98
N SER A 232 12.52 -23.45 8.57
CA SER A 232 13.45 -23.90 9.59
C SER A 232 12.60 -24.50 10.70
N ARG A 233 12.90 -25.74 11.10
CA ARG A 233 12.20 -26.51 12.15
C ARG A 233 12.08 -25.77 13.50
N ASN A 234 12.59 -24.56 13.62
CA ASN A 234 12.61 -23.76 14.83
C ASN A 234 11.47 -22.74 14.97
N THR A 235 10.54 -22.64 13.99
CA THR A 235 9.47 -21.64 14.03
C THR A 235 8.22 -22.10 14.78
N PHE A 236 8.14 -23.36 15.19
CA PHE A 236 7.05 -23.87 16.02
C PHE A 236 7.61 -24.55 17.26
N ARG A 237 8.02 -23.75 18.24
CA ARG A 237 8.00 -24.14 19.65
C ARG A 237 6.91 -23.29 20.32
N ILE A 238 5.78 -23.94 20.51
CA ILE A 238 4.77 -23.55 21.49
C ILE A 238 5.33 -23.89 22.88
#